data_b3a4934a7bd954769974e53028a7ca4f
#
_entry.id   b3a4934a7bd954769974e53028a7ca4f
#
_cell.length_a   1.000
_cell.length_b   1.000
_cell.length_c   1.000
_cell.angle_alpha   90.00
_cell.angle_beta   90.00
_cell.angle_gamma   90.00
#
_symmetry.space_group_name_H-M   'P 1'
#
loop_
_entity.id
_entity.type
_entity.pdbx_description
1 polymer ?
#
loop_
_entity_poly.entity_id
_entity_poly.type
_entity_poly.pdbx_seq_one_letter_code
_entity_poly.pdbx_strand_id
1 'polypeptide(L)'
;ATSVSPGLHVRTNTALVKDCREGVMEFLLINHPLDCPICDQAGECKLQEQSTGYGRGYSRYIERKNVKPKRTQLGPRVMLDDERCILCSRCIRFCTEIAKDDVLGFVDRGSYSTLTCFPGRSLANNYSLNTVDICPVGALTSTDFRFKMRVWFLRQTNSIDTESSVGANTVVWSREGVIYRITPRRNDEVNDTWLPDSARELYKAVRAPDRLNEVRVAGLPVEQGPSIFGAAIDAAGELFRNHAGAIAVVGSGRSTVEEQFLTKQLADVLKASVHLVSRVGEGDTLLISADRNPNVRGALVTGLIAALPGPGGATPPSRISPGVENTGASVK
;
A
#
# COMPACT_ATOMS: atom_id res chain seq x y z
N ALA A 1 8.56 -15.63 24.23
CA ALA A 1 9.87 -15.89 23.61
C ALA A 1 10.80 -16.45 24.68
N THR A 2 11.63 -17.44 24.33
CA THR A 2 12.63 -18.00 25.23
C THR A 2 13.99 -17.43 24.86
N SER A 3 14.76 -16.96 25.84
CA SER A 3 16.12 -16.50 25.62
C SER A 3 17.00 -17.65 25.16
N VAL A 4 17.90 -17.38 24.23
CA VAL A 4 18.87 -18.36 23.74
C VAL A 4 20.21 -18.17 24.43
N SER A 5 20.97 -19.25 24.57
CA SER A 5 22.32 -19.25 25.14
C SER A 5 23.32 -19.89 24.19
N PRO A 6 24.62 -19.57 24.29
CA PRO A 6 25.64 -20.25 23.52
C PRO A 6 25.59 -21.77 23.72
N GLY A 7 25.69 -22.54 22.65
CA GLY A 7 25.62 -23.99 22.71
C GLY A 7 24.21 -24.60 22.77
N LEU A 8 23.14 -23.79 22.65
CA LEU A 8 21.76 -24.28 22.58
C LEU A 8 21.54 -25.10 21.30
N HIS A 9 21.13 -26.33 21.44
CA HIS A 9 20.73 -27.20 20.33
C HIS A 9 19.22 -27.31 20.23
N VAL A 10 18.65 -26.88 19.09
CA VAL A 10 17.20 -26.92 18.83
C VAL A 10 16.90 -28.00 17.79
N ARG A 11 15.95 -28.89 18.11
CA ARG A 11 15.43 -29.90 17.17
C ARG A 11 14.01 -29.52 16.78
N THR A 12 13.74 -29.45 15.47
CA THR A 12 12.45 -29.00 14.94
C THR A 12 11.63 -30.10 14.27
N ASN A 13 12.13 -31.34 14.21
CA ASN A 13 11.49 -32.44 13.48
C ASN A 13 11.49 -33.77 14.27
N THR A 14 11.29 -33.73 15.57
CA THR A 14 11.11 -34.94 16.41
C THR A 14 9.64 -35.31 16.48
N ALA A 15 9.34 -36.56 16.88
CA ALA A 15 7.96 -37.01 17.11
C ALA A 15 7.23 -36.12 18.13
N LEU A 16 7.91 -35.77 19.23
CA LEU A 16 7.37 -34.85 20.24
C LEU A 16 7.02 -33.49 19.65
N VAL A 17 7.88 -32.90 18.81
CA VAL A 17 7.62 -31.61 18.16
C VAL A 17 6.41 -31.69 17.23
N LYS A 18 6.25 -32.80 16.51
CA LYS A 18 5.08 -33.01 15.63
C LYS A 18 3.80 -33.10 16.45
N ASP A 19 3.78 -33.89 17.52
CA ASP A 19 2.62 -34.00 18.41
C ASP A 19 2.26 -32.67 19.07
N CYS A 20 3.23 -31.90 19.56
CA CYS A 20 3.02 -30.56 20.07
C CYS A 20 2.41 -29.61 19.01
N ARG A 21 2.89 -29.65 17.76
CA ARG A 21 2.31 -28.82 16.68
C ARG A 21 0.87 -29.21 16.38
N GLU A 22 0.58 -30.50 16.30
CA GLU A 22 -0.79 -30.98 16.12
C GLU A 22 -1.73 -30.49 17.24
N GLY A 23 -1.27 -30.57 18.49
CA GLY A 23 -2.01 -30.04 19.64
C GLY A 23 -2.26 -28.53 19.57
N VAL A 24 -1.23 -27.75 19.21
CA VAL A 24 -1.37 -26.30 19.04
C VAL A 24 -2.36 -25.96 17.90
N MET A 25 -2.28 -26.67 16.77
CA MET A 25 -3.22 -26.47 15.66
C MET A 25 -4.66 -26.82 16.10
N GLU A 26 -4.84 -27.88 16.86
CA GLU A 26 -6.16 -28.23 17.41
C GLU A 26 -6.71 -27.12 18.30
N PHE A 27 -5.93 -26.55 19.20
CA PHE A 27 -6.35 -25.40 20.03
C PHE A 27 -6.75 -24.20 19.19
N LEU A 28 -6.00 -23.86 18.14
CA LEU A 28 -6.35 -22.75 17.25
C LEU A 28 -7.64 -23.00 16.46
N LEU A 29 -7.97 -24.26 16.16
CA LEU A 29 -9.11 -24.63 15.35
C LEU A 29 -10.40 -24.92 16.15
N ILE A 30 -10.32 -25.18 17.46
CA ILE A 30 -11.48 -25.52 18.29
C ILE A 30 -12.63 -24.53 18.08
N ASN A 31 -12.41 -23.24 18.22
CA ASN A 31 -13.43 -22.21 18.07
C ASN A 31 -13.34 -21.47 16.72
N HIS A 32 -12.36 -21.77 15.86
CA HIS A 32 -12.27 -21.14 14.56
C HIS A 32 -13.45 -21.55 13.67
N PRO A 33 -14.18 -20.61 13.04
CA PRO A 33 -15.36 -20.93 12.25
C PRO A 33 -14.98 -21.68 10.96
N LEU A 34 -15.91 -22.49 10.45
CA LEU A 34 -15.75 -23.19 9.17
C LEU A 34 -16.09 -22.27 7.96
N ASP A 35 -15.55 -21.09 7.98
CA ASP A 35 -15.85 -19.98 7.05
C ASP A 35 -14.91 -19.92 5.84
N CYS A 36 -13.98 -20.84 5.64
CA CYS A 36 -13.03 -20.77 4.52
C CYS A 36 -13.66 -20.47 3.17
N PRO A 37 -14.83 -21.05 2.80
CA PRO A 37 -15.49 -20.76 1.53
C PRO A 37 -15.95 -19.31 1.39
N ILE A 38 -16.20 -18.60 2.48
CA ILE A 38 -16.66 -17.20 2.50
C ILE A 38 -15.63 -16.23 3.12
N CYS A 39 -14.45 -16.72 3.50
CA CYS A 39 -13.40 -15.92 4.11
C CYS A 39 -12.48 -15.31 3.05
N ASP A 40 -12.24 -14.00 3.10
CA ASP A 40 -11.36 -13.32 2.13
C ASP A 40 -9.89 -13.75 2.22
N GLN A 41 -9.48 -14.30 3.36
CA GLN A 41 -8.11 -14.80 3.53
C GLN A 41 -7.86 -16.16 2.86
N ALA A 42 -8.90 -16.84 2.36
CA ALA A 42 -8.74 -18.11 1.67
C ALA A 42 -7.76 -17.98 0.50
N GLY A 43 -6.81 -18.93 0.41
CA GLY A 43 -5.74 -18.91 -0.59
C GLY A 43 -4.46 -18.16 -0.17
N GLU A 44 -4.51 -17.34 0.89
CA GLU A 44 -3.34 -16.68 1.48
C GLU A 44 -3.32 -16.81 3.02
N CYS A 45 -4.15 -17.68 3.59
CA CYS A 45 -4.33 -17.87 5.02
C CYS A 45 -3.22 -18.74 5.63
N LYS A 46 -2.45 -18.18 6.55
CA LYS A 46 -1.38 -18.93 7.23
C LYS A 46 -1.92 -20.04 8.13
N LEU A 47 -3.12 -19.90 8.69
CA LEU A 47 -3.76 -20.95 9.47
C LEU A 47 -4.13 -22.16 8.58
N GLN A 48 -4.64 -21.93 7.37
CA GLN A 48 -4.90 -23.02 6.41
C GLN A 48 -3.61 -23.76 6.04
N GLU A 49 -2.54 -23.03 5.70
CA GLU A 49 -1.25 -23.63 5.36
C GLU A 49 -0.68 -24.47 6.50
N GLN A 50 -0.69 -23.94 7.73
CA GLN A 50 -0.20 -24.64 8.90
C GLN A 50 -1.09 -25.85 9.27
N SER A 51 -2.41 -25.72 9.13
CA SER A 51 -3.33 -26.82 9.38
C SER A 51 -3.13 -27.98 8.39
N THR A 52 -2.87 -27.66 7.12
CA THR A 52 -2.58 -28.68 6.10
C THR A 52 -1.23 -29.35 6.35
N GLY A 53 -0.21 -28.59 6.79
CA GLY A 53 1.14 -29.13 6.99
C GLY A 53 1.35 -29.86 8.32
N TYR A 54 0.62 -29.49 9.38
CA TYR A 54 0.89 -29.96 10.75
C TYR A 54 -0.38 -30.28 11.55
N GLY A 55 -1.57 -30.08 11.01
CA GLY A 55 -2.82 -30.39 11.69
C GLY A 55 -3.27 -31.82 11.47
N ARG A 56 -4.18 -32.26 12.34
CA ARG A 56 -4.89 -33.55 12.15
C ARG A 56 -5.97 -33.38 11.07
N GLY A 57 -6.19 -34.39 10.27
CA GLY A 57 -7.21 -34.36 9.20
C GLY A 57 -8.65 -34.50 9.72
N TYR A 58 -8.85 -34.53 11.03
CA TYR A 58 -10.17 -34.67 11.66
C TYR A 58 -10.26 -33.85 12.95
N SER A 59 -11.50 -33.53 13.37
CA SER A 59 -11.77 -32.83 14.63
C SER A 59 -12.26 -33.81 15.71
N ARG A 60 -11.75 -33.64 16.93
CA ARG A 60 -12.25 -34.33 18.14
C ARG A 60 -13.27 -33.45 18.89
N TYR A 61 -13.40 -32.20 18.49
CA TYR A 61 -14.30 -31.23 19.14
C TYR A 61 -15.74 -31.45 18.67
N ILE A 62 -16.62 -31.72 19.59
CA ILE A 62 -18.06 -32.05 19.35
C ILE A 62 -19.01 -30.97 19.85
N GLU A 63 -18.51 -30.01 20.64
CA GLU A 63 -19.31 -28.92 21.17
C GLU A 63 -19.53 -27.81 20.12
N ARG A 64 -20.44 -26.91 20.42
CA ARG A 64 -20.67 -25.75 19.56
C ARG A 64 -19.52 -24.76 19.69
N LYS A 65 -19.04 -24.26 18.56
CA LYS A 65 -18.08 -23.17 18.50
C LYS A 65 -18.66 -21.88 19.08
N ASN A 66 -17.82 -21.07 19.72
CA ASN A 66 -18.22 -19.77 20.25
C ASN A 66 -18.68 -18.84 19.13
N VAL A 67 -19.78 -18.14 19.35
CA VAL A 67 -20.30 -17.13 18.44
C VAL A 67 -19.84 -15.75 18.93
N LYS A 68 -19.22 -14.98 18.05
CA LYS A 68 -18.74 -13.64 18.30
C LYS A 68 -19.16 -12.69 17.17
N PRO A 69 -19.08 -11.36 17.36
CA PRO A 69 -19.43 -10.40 16.30
C PRO A 69 -18.60 -10.59 15.01
N LYS A 70 -19.27 -10.60 13.86
CA LYS A 70 -18.60 -10.79 12.54
C LYS A 70 -18.35 -9.50 11.76
N ARG A 71 -18.83 -8.36 12.23
CA ARG A 71 -18.83 -7.10 11.48
C ARG A 71 -18.55 -5.90 12.40
N THR A 72 -17.47 -5.97 13.14
CA THR A 72 -17.04 -4.86 13.99
C THR A 72 -16.13 -3.94 13.22
N GLN A 73 -16.56 -2.70 12.99
CA GLN A 73 -15.73 -1.69 12.35
C GLN A 73 -14.73 -1.12 13.37
N LEU A 74 -13.45 -1.33 13.16
CA LEU A 74 -12.39 -0.81 14.01
C LEU A 74 -11.94 0.60 13.58
N GLY A 75 -12.19 0.96 12.33
CA GLY A 75 -11.83 2.25 11.74
C GLY A 75 -12.40 2.36 10.32
N PRO A 76 -12.12 3.45 9.61
CA PRO A 76 -12.70 3.68 8.28
C PRO A 76 -12.30 2.62 7.25
N ARG A 77 -11.15 1.98 7.43
CA ARG A 77 -10.56 1.05 6.45
C ARG A 77 -10.53 -0.40 6.89
N VAL A 78 -10.74 -0.69 8.17
CA VAL A 78 -10.52 -2.04 8.73
C VAL A 78 -11.79 -2.56 9.40
N MET A 79 -12.17 -3.76 9.00
CA MET A 79 -13.30 -4.53 9.54
C MET A 79 -12.78 -5.78 10.27
N LEU A 80 -13.30 -6.05 11.45
CA LEU A 80 -13.01 -7.24 12.24
C LEU A 80 -14.14 -8.28 12.10
N ASP A 81 -13.75 -9.51 11.86
CA ASP A 81 -14.54 -10.71 12.11
C ASP A 81 -13.92 -11.43 13.31
N ASP A 82 -14.52 -11.26 14.48
CA ASP A 82 -13.92 -11.68 15.74
C ASP A 82 -13.92 -13.21 15.93
N GLU A 83 -14.85 -13.94 15.29
CA GLU A 83 -14.81 -15.40 15.30
C GLU A 83 -13.56 -15.98 14.65
N ARG A 84 -13.00 -15.27 13.66
CA ARG A 84 -11.80 -15.69 12.93
C ARG A 84 -10.49 -15.31 13.64
N CYS A 85 -10.58 -14.45 14.67
CA CYS A 85 -9.42 -13.99 15.40
C CYS A 85 -8.79 -15.12 16.23
N ILE A 86 -7.48 -15.33 16.09
CA ILE A 86 -6.71 -16.31 16.87
C ILE A 86 -5.95 -15.70 18.04
N LEU A 87 -6.25 -14.45 18.38
CA LEU A 87 -5.69 -13.72 19.54
C LEU A 87 -4.15 -13.64 19.55
N CYS A 88 -3.51 -13.56 18.40
CA CYS A 88 -2.05 -13.58 18.26
C CYS A 88 -1.37 -12.26 18.60
N SER A 89 -2.11 -11.18 18.87
CA SER A 89 -1.65 -9.82 19.22
C SER A 89 -0.80 -9.10 18.15
N ARG A 90 -0.59 -9.62 16.96
CA ARG A 90 0.26 -8.98 15.94
C ARG A 90 -0.21 -7.57 15.59
N CYS A 91 -1.53 -7.37 15.42
CA CYS A 91 -2.13 -6.06 15.09
C CYS A 91 -1.92 -5.05 16.23
N ILE A 92 -2.06 -5.47 17.49
CA ILE A 92 -1.82 -4.62 18.67
C ILE A 92 -0.35 -4.18 18.68
N ARG A 93 0.57 -5.14 18.60
CA ARG A 93 2.02 -4.84 18.59
C ARG A 93 2.44 -3.97 17.42
N PHE A 94 1.86 -4.18 16.23
CA PHE A 94 2.11 -3.30 15.10
C PHE A 94 1.70 -1.85 15.42
N CYS A 95 0.49 -1.65 15.96
CA CYS A 95 0.01 -0.31 16.30
C CYS A 95 0.93 0.34 17.34
N THR A 96 1.28 -0.36 18.41
CA THR A 96 2.13 0.18 19.50
C THR A 96 3.59 0.36 19.08
N GLU A 97 4.19 -0.67 18.45
CA GLU A 97 5.64 -0.71 18.22
C GLU A 97 6.06 0.01 16.92
N ILE A 98 5.26 -0.09 15.86
CA ILE A 98 5.61 0.42 14.52
C ILE A 98 4.87 1.71 14.21
N ALA A 99 3.53 1.70 14.23
CA ALA A 99 2.72 2.86 13.91
C ALA A 99 2.73 3.93 15.01
N LYS A 100 3.21 3.59 16.23
CA LYS A 100 3.24 4.47 17.39
C LYS A 100 1.86 5.06 17.74
N ASP A 101 0.81 4.30 17.46
CA ASP A 101 -0.58 4.63 17.73
C ASP A 101 -1.23 3.50 18.54
N ASP A 102 -1.21 3.64 19.87
CA ASP A 102 -1.73 2.64 20.80
C ASP A 102 -3.26 2.71 20.84
N VAL A 103 -3.90 2.09 19.87
CA VAL A 103 -5.35 2.17 19.63
C VAL A 103 -6.08 0.85 19.86
N LEU A 104 -5.39 -0.29 19.79
CA LEU A 104 -5.98 -1.63 19.89
C LEU A 104 -5.62 -2.32 21.18
N GLY A 105 -6.57 -3.08 21.74
CA GLY A 105 -6.36 -3.94 22.90
C GLY A 105 -7.30 -5.13 22.90
N PHE A 106 -7.07 -6.07 23.83
CA PHE A 106 -8.01 -7.14 24.14
C PHE A 106 -8.86 -6.77 25.33
N VAL A 107 -10.14 -7.09 25.24
CA VAL A 107 -11.11 -7.03 26.34
C VAL A 107 -11.65 -8.43 26.60
N ASP A 108 -12.31 -8.60 27.72
CA ASP A 108 -12.82 -9.89 28.21
C ASP A 108 -11.71 -10.92 28.47
N ARG A 109 -12.07 -12.17 28.73
CA ARG A 109 -11.14 -13.24 29.10
C ARG A 109 -11.59 -14.61 28.60
N GLY A 110 -10.62 -15.52 28.55
CA GLY A 110 -10.84 -16.88 28.07
C GLY A 110 -11.23 -16.92 26.61
N SER A 111 -12.15 -17.78 26.25
CA SER A 111 -12.59 -17.97 24.87
C SER A 111 -13.44 -16.81 24.31
N TYR A 112 -13.84 -15.88 25.17
CA TYR A 112 -14.58 -14.67 24.79
C TYR A 112 -13.69 -13.43 24.63
N SER A 113 -12.39 -13.54 24.86
CA SER A 113 -11.46 -12.43 24.60
C SER A 113 -11.64 -11.87 23.20
N THR A 114 -11.78 -10.55 23.10
CA THR A 114 -12.16 -9.82 21.88
C THR A 114 -11.18 -8.70 21.59
N LEU A 115 -10.79 -8.54 20.34
CA LEU A 115 -10.01 -7.39 19.88
C LEU A 115 -10.93 -6.17 19.74
N THR A 116 -10.51 -5.03 20.29
CA THR A 116 -11.28 -3.79 20.19
C THR A 116 -10.36 -2.57 20.17
N CYS A 117 -10.91 -1.42 19.78
CA CYS A 117 -10.26 -0.13 20.01
C CYS A 117 -10.51 0.34 21.45
N PHE A 118 -9.55 1.08 22.01
CA PHE A 118 -9.78 1.76 23.28
C PHE A 118 -10.94 2.76 23.20
N PRO A 119 -11.68 3.00 24.29
CA PRO A 119 -12.81 3.93 24.30
C PRO A 119 -12.44 5.29 23.71
N GLY A 120 -13.28 5.78 22.79
CA GLY A 120 -13.08 7.06 22.11
C GLY A 120 -11.98 7.07 21.04
N ARG A 121 -11.33 5.93 20.77
CA ARG A 121 -10.32 5.81 19.70
C ARG A 121 -10.82 4.98 18.53
N SER A 122 -10.22 5.20 17.36
CA SER A 122 -10.53 4.47 16.12
C SER A 122 -9.22 4.13 15.40
N LEU A 123 -9.14 2.97 14.79
CA LEU A 123 -8.00 2.55 13.96
C LEU A 123 -8.03 3.31 12.62
N ALA A 124 -7.62 4.58 12.64
CA ALA A 124 -7.77 5.52 11.52
C ALA A 124 -6.43 6.11 11.04
N ASN A 125 -5.30 5.76 11.65
CA ASN A 125 -3.99 6.23 11.23
C ASN A 125 -3.67 5.78 9.78
N ASN A 126 -2.70 6.44 9.15
CA ASN A 126 -2.33 6.18 7.74
C ASN A 126 -1.53 4.87 7.52
N TYR A 127 -1.50 3.98 8.53
CA TYR A 127 -0.88 2.66 8.46
C TYR A 127 -1.84 1.54 8.87
N SER A 128 -3.12 1.84 9.06
CA SER A 128 -4.13 0.93 9.60
C SER A 128 -4.26 -0.37 8.80
N LEU A 129 -4.13 -0.33 7.48
CA LEU A 129 -4.23 -1.50 6.60
C LEU A 129 -3.05 -2.48 6.73
N ASN A 130 -1.93 -2.08 7.32
CA ASN A 130 -0.86 -3.03 7.62
C ASN A 130 -1.31 -4.07 8.67
N THR A 131 -2.28 -3.74 9.53
CA THR A 131 -2.87 -4.73 10.44
C THR A 131 -3.60 -5.84 9.70
N VAL A 132 -4.15 -5.56 8.52
CA VAL A 132 -4.77 -6.55 7.63
C VAL A 132 -3.72 -7.46 7.02
N ASP A 133 -2.61 -6.90 6.52
CA ASP A 133 -1.54 -7.68 5.88
C ASP A 133 -0.84 -8.63 6.85
N ILE A 134 -0.58 -8.18 8.08
CA ILE A 134 0.11 -9.02 9.07
C ILE A 134 -0.82 -9.98 9.80
N CYS A 135 -2.14 -9.83 9.65
CA CYS A 135 -3.10 -10.76 10.24
C CYS A 135 -2.96 -12.14 9.59
N PRO A 136 -2.65 -13.20 10.36
CA PRO A 136 -2.40 -14.52 9.77
C PRO A 136 -3.67 -15.22 9.31
N VAL A 137 -4.85 -14.65 9.61
CA VAL A 137 -6.18 -15.20 9.33
C VAL A 137 -7.10 -14.12 8.79
N GLY A 138 -8.30 -14.47 8.33
CA GLY A 138 -9.27 -13.53 7.81
C GLY A 138 -10.07 -12.76 8.88
N ALA A 139 -9.47 -12.49 10.04
CA ALA A 139 -10.10 -11.72 11.10
C ALA A 139 -10.13 -10.22 10.76
N LEU A 140 -9.01 -9.65 10.34
CA LEU A 140 -8.93 -8.27 9.88
C LEU A 140 -8.98 -8.23 8.36
N THR A 141 -9.86 -7.42 7.81
CA THR A 141 -10.06 -7.28 6.37
C THR A 141 -10.20 -5.82 5.98
N SER A 142 -9.69 -5.47 4.79
CA SER A 142 -9.89 -4.14 4.22
C SER A 142 -11.34 -3.98 3.78
N THR A 143 -11.99 -2.89 4.19
CA THR A 143 -13.37 -2.57 3.79
C THR A 143 -13.50 -2.46 2.27
N ASP A 144 -12.48 -1.98 1.58
CA ASP A 144 -12.48 -1.81 0.12
C ASP A 144 -12.38 -3.13 -0.65
N PHE A 145 -11.64 -4.10 -0.10
CA PHE A 145 -11.42 -5.39 -0.76
C PHE A 145 -12.38 -6.49 -0.31
N ARG A 146 -12.93 -6.37 0.91
CA ARG A 146 -13.79 -7.39 1.53
C ARG A 146 -14.88 -7.88 0.57
N PHE A 147 -14.90 -9.18 0.31
CA PHE A 147 -15.86 -9.91 -0.51
C PHE A 147 -15.91 -9.49 -2.00
N LYS A 148 -14.90 -8.81 -2.51
CA LYS A 148 -14.89 -8.39 -3.92
C LYS A 148 -14.30 -9.42 -4.87
N MET A 149 -13.22 -10.08 -4.47
CA MET A 149 -12.52 -11.00 -5.36
C MET A 149 -11.69 -12.02 -4.57
N ARG A 150 -11.60 -13.23 -5.09
CA ARG A 150 -10.70 -14.26 -4.58
C ARG A 150 -9.28 -14.02 -5.08
N VAL A 151 -8.30 -14.19 -4.18
CA VAL A 151 -6.89 -13.86 -4.48
C VAL A 151 -6.30 -14.66 -5.63
N TRP A 152 -6.72 -15.92 -5.81
CA TRP A 152 -6.23 -16.79 -6.89
C TRP A 152 -6.72 -16.40 -8.29
N PHE A 153 -7.69 -15.51 -8.39
CA PHE A 153 -8.12 -14.94 -9.66
C PHE A 153 -7.39 -13.65 -10.01
N LEU A 154 -6.59 -13.11 -9.11
CA LEU A 154 -5.88 -11.86 -9.30
C LEU A 154 -4.47 -12.09 -9.85
N ARG A 155 -4.09 -11.26 -10.81
CA ARG A 155 -2.71 -11.15 -11.29
C ARG A 155 -1.94 -10.18 -10.39
N GLN A 156 -0.73 -10.54 -10.04
CA GLN A 156 0.20 -9.70 -9.31
C GLN A 156 1.17 -9.00 -10.26
N THR A 157 1.38 -7.71 -10.05
CA THR A 157 2.36 -6.91 -10.79
C THR A 157 3.18 -6.10 -9.80
N ASN A 158 4.49 -6.26 -9.83
CA ASN A 158 5.40 -5.47 -9.00
C ASN A 158 5.38 -4.01 -9.43
N SER A 159 5.35 -3.11 -8.45
CA SER A 159 5.32 -1.67 -8.66
C SER A 159 6.01 -0.95 -7.50
N ILE A 160 5.94 0.36 -7.52
CA ILE A 160 6.39 1.25 -6.44
C ILE A 160 5.27 2.21 -6.06
N ASP A 161 5.33 2.72 -4.85
CA ASP A 161 4.48 3.82 -4.42
C ASP A 161 4.90 5.12 -5.10
N THR A 162 3.91 5.85 -5.62
CA THR A 162 4.08 7.15 -6.27
C THR A 162 3.45 8.30 -5.48
N GLU A 163 3.13 8.11 -4.22
CA GLU A 163 2.58 9.16 -3.37
C GLU A 163 3.66 10.13 -2.88
N SER A 164 4.83 9.60 -2.55
CA SER A 164 5.94 10.38 -2.01
C SER A 164 7.28 9.94 -2.59
N SER A 165 8.34 10.69 -2.26
CA SER A 165 9.70 10.41 -2.73
C SER A 165 10.34 9.15 -2.11
N VAL A 166 9.69 8.49 -1.15
CA VAL A 166 10.21 7.26 -0.53
C VAL A 166 10.20 6.10 -1.53
N GLY A 167 9.18 6.01 -2.37
CA GLY A 167 9.10 4.97 -3.40
C GLY A 167 8.95 3.56 -2.81
N ALA A 168 8.11 3.39 -1.76
CA ALA A 168 7.89 2.09 -1.13
C ALA A 168 7.50 1.02 -2.15
N ASN A 169 8.05 -0.18 -1.99
CA ASN A 169 7.82 -1.27 -2.93
C ASN A 169 6.44 -1.87 -2.75
N THR A 170 5.73 -2.09 -3.85
CA THR A 170 4.32 -2.53 -3.86
C THR A 170 4.07 -3.69 -4.81
N VAL A 171 2.95 -4.38 -4.57
CA VAL A 171 2.32 -5.30 -5.51
C VAL A 171 0.93 -4.79 -5.84
N VAL A 172 0.67 -4.59 -7.11
CA VAL A 172 -0.66 -4.25 -7.64
C VAL A 172 -1.39 -5.54 -8.01
N TRP A 173 -2.59 -5.71 -7.46
CA TRP A 173 -3.44 -6.88 -7.70
C TRP A 173 -4.58 -6.49 -8.65
N SER A 174 -4.61 -7.12 -9.81
CA SER A 174 -5.57 -6.76 -10.85
C SER A 174 -6.17 -7.97 -11.56
N ARG A 175 -7.33 -7.76 -12.18
CA ARG A 175 -7.98 -8.69 -13.08
C ARG A 175 -8.77 -7.91 -14.15
N GLU A 176 -8.65 -8.32 -15.40
CA GLU A 176 -9.43 -7.77 -16.52
C GLU A 176 -9.40 -6.23 -16.58
N GLY A 177 -8.21 -5.63 -16.38
CA GLY A 177 -8.04 -4.18 -16.40
C GLY A 177 -8.53 -3.46 -15.13
N VAL A 178 -8.99 -4.20 -14.09
CA VAL A 178 -9.43 -3.65 -12.82
C VAL A 178 -8.38 -3.88 -11.75
N ILE A 179 -7.96 -2.82 -11.05
CA ILE A 179 -7.14 -2.93 -9.85
C ILE A 179 -8.07 -3.11 -8.65
N TYR A 180 -7.82 -4.14 -7.85
CA TYR A 180 -8.62 -4.48 -6.68
C TYR A 180 -7.98 -4.07 -5.37
N ARG A 181 -6.64 -4.19 -5.26
CA ARG A 181 -5.89 -3.75 -4.09
C ARG A 181 -4.43 -3.50 -4.44
N ILE A 182 -3.74 -2.75 -3.58
CA ILE A 182 -2.28 -2.60 -3.55
C ILE A 182 -1.80 -3.07 -2.18
N THR A 183 -0.78 -3.92 -2.16
CA THR A 183 -0.16 -4.43 -0.93
C THR A 183 1.34 -4.13 -0.92
N PRO A 184 1.99 -4.06 0.25
CA PRO A 184 3.44 -3.89 0.30
C PRO A 184 4.16 -5.12 -0.29
N ARG A 185 5.28 -4.87 -0.93
CA ARG A 185 6.28 -5.86 -1.28
C ARG A 185 7.51 -5.63 -0.42
N ARG A 186 7.97 -6.68 0.25
CA ARG A 186 9.10 -6.57 1.16
C ARG A 186 10.34 -6.02 0.46
N ASN A 187 10.93 -5.00 1.04
CA ASN A 187 12.24 -4.49 0.71
C ASN A 187 12.87 -3.88 1.97
N ASP A 188 13.81 -4.60 2.56
CA ASP A 188 14.43 -4.25 3.86
C ASP A 188 15.23 -2.94 3.79
N GLU A 189 15.60 -2.47 2.59
CA GLU A 189 16.35 -1.23 2.38
C GLU A 189 15.44 0.00 2.23
N VAL A 190 14.12 -0.18 1.96
CA VAL A 190 13.21 0.94 1.67
C VAL A 190 12.03 0.96 2.63
N ASN A 191 11.18 -0.06 2.63
CA ASN A 191 9.91 -0.06 3.34
C ASN A 191 9.68 -1.28 4.23
N ASP A 192 10.69 -2.15 4.38
CA ASP A 192 10.52 -3.46 5.04
C ASP A 192 9.28 -4.18 4.47
N THR A 193 8.24 -4.33 5.26
CA THR A 193 6.95 -4.94 4.86
C THR A 193 5.77 -3.98 5.00
N TRP A 194 6.04 -2.68 5.19
CA TRP A 194 5.01 -1.69 5.51
C TRP A 194 4.66 -0.82 4.30
N LEU A 195 3.44 -0.27 4.31
CA LEU A 195 2.96 0.65 3.28
C LEU A 195 1.95 1.63 3.88
N PRO A 196 2.02 2.93 3.58
CA PRO A 196 0.98 3.89 3.96
C PRO A 196 -0.37 3.53 3.31
N ASP A 197 -1.47 3.81 4.02
CA ASP A 197 -2.82 3.55 3.52
C ASP A 197 -3.15 4.45 2.32
N SER A 198 -2.68 5.69 2.33
CA SER A 198 -2.81 6.63 1.22
C SER A 198 -2.19 6.10 -0.07
N ALA A 199 -1.02 5.46 0.00
CA ALA A 199 -0.39 4.81 -1.15
C ALA A 199 -1.21 3.63 -1.69
N ARG A 200 -1.88 2.89 -0.79
CA ARG A 200 -2.75 1.78 -1.19
C ARG A 200 -3.98 2.23 -1.95
N GLU A 201 -4.46 3.45 -1.68
CA GLU A 201 -5.68 4.00 -2.28
C GLU A 201 -5.44 4.72 -3.61
N LEU A 202 -4.20 4.89 -4.05
CA LEU A 202 -3.85 5.60 -5.30
C LEU A 202 -4.56 5.03 -6.53
N TYR A 203 -4.83 3.71 -6.57
CA TYR A 203 -5.54 3.10 -7.69
C TYR A 203 -6.96 3.64 -7.89
N LYS A 204 -7.57 4.23 -6.87
CA LYS A 204 -8.90 4.84 -6.96
C LYS A 204 -8.90 6.01 -7.95
N ALA A 205 -7.78 6.76 -8.04
CA ALA A 205 -7.63 7.85 -8.99
C ALA A 205 -7.63 7.39 -10.46
N VAL A 206 -7.23 6.14 -10.73
CA VAL A 206 -7.24 5.58 -12.10
C VAL A 206 -8.67 5.50 -12.67
N ARG A 207 -9.67 5.36 -11.79
CA ARG A 207 -11.09 5.23 -12.14
C ARG A 207 -11.95 6.37 -11.65
N ALA A 208 -11.32 7.45 -11.23
CA ALA A 208 -12.05 8.63 -10.80
C ALA A 208 -12.98 9.14 -11.94
N PRO A 209 -14.22 9.51 -11.62
CA PRO A 209 -15.20 9.91 -12.66
C PRO A 209 -14.82 11.21 -13.36
N ASP A 210 -13.98 12.02 -12.73
CA ASP A 210 -13.44 13.28 -13.25
C ASP A 210 -12.13 13.10 -14.05
N ARG A 211 -11.68 11.85 -14.25
CA ARG A 211 -10.49 11.58 -15.06
C ARG A 211 -10.74 11.94 -16.53
N LEU A 212 -9.79 12.65 -17.14
CA LEU A 212 -9.82 12.97 -18.55
C LEU A 212 -9.61 11.69 -19.38
N ASN A 213 -10.63 11.27 -20.12
CA ASN A 213 -10.62 10.05 -20.93
C ASN A 213 -10.80 10.33 -22.43
N GLU A 214 -10.95 11.60 -22.79
CA GLU A 214 -11.15 12.03 -24.19
C GLU A 214 -10.25 13.22 -24.53
N VAL A 215 -9.84 13.29 -25.79
CA VAL A 215 -9.12 14.44 -26.34
C VAL A 215 -10.11 15.52 -26.65
N ARG A 216 -9.83 16.76 -26.26
CA ARG A 216 -10.68 17.92 -26.51
C ARG A 216 -9.85 19.06 -27.13
N VAL A 217 -10.38 19.71 -28.16
CA VAL A 217 -9.82 20.91 -28.75
C VAL A 217 -10.86 22.05 -28.65
N ALA A 218 -10.47 23.17 -28.07
CA ALA A 218 -11.38 24.30 -27.77
C ALA A 218 -12.64 23.87 -26.97
N GLY A 219 -12.49 22.90 -26.06
CA GLY A 219 -13.59 22.36 -25.24
C GLY A 219 -14.47 21.32 -25.92
N LEU A 220 -14.33 21.12 -27.21
CA LEU A 220 -15.10 20.13 -27.98
C LEU A 220 -14.34 18.81 -28.07
N PRO A 221 -15.00 17.65 -27.87
CA PRO A 221 -14.38 16.36 -28.07
C PRO A 221 -13.95 16.15 -29.50
N VAL A 222 -12.77 15.60 -29.72
CA VAL A 222 -12.29 15.18 -31.04
C VAL A 222 -12.86 13.80 -31.32
N GLU A 223 -13.38 13.59 -32.53
CA GLU A 223 -13.92 12.29 -32.93
C GLU A 223 -12.86 11.19 -32.79
N GLN A 224 -13.28 10.05 -32.22
CA GLN A 224 -12.40 8.92 -32.01
C GLN A 224 -12.02 8.29 -33.35
N GLY A 225 -10.71 8.14 -33.59
CA GLY A 225 -10.19 7.55 -34.82
C GLY A 225 -8.67 7.43 -34.78
N PRO A 226 -8.05 6.82 -35.79
CA PRO A 226 -6.59 6.65 -35.83
C PRO A 226 -5.80 7.96 -35.78
N SER A 227 -6.42 9.09 -36.11
CA SER A 227 -5.80 10.42 -36.15
C SER A 227 -6.21 11.33 -34.97
N ILE A 228 -6.83 10.81 -33.90
CA ILE A 228 -7.32 11.63 -32.78
C ILE A 228 -6.21 12.50 -32.16
N PHE A 229 -5.03 11.95 -31.96
CA PHE A 229 -3.88 12.71 -31.47
C PHE A 229 -3.29 13.64 -32.54
N GLY A 230 -3.39 13.31 -33.84
CA GLY A 230 -2.94 14.16 -34.94
C GLY A 230 -3.64 15.50 -34.92
N ALA A 231 -4.98 15.51 -34.87
CA ALA A 231 -5.77 16.74 -34.81
C ALA A 231 -5.44 17.60 -33.59
N ALA A 232 -5.21 16.97 -32.43
CA ALA A 232 -4.82 17.66 -31.21
C ALA A 232 -3.40 18.26 -31.29
N ILE A 233 -2.46 17.54 -31.90
CA ILE A 233 -1.07 18.00 -32.12
C ILE A 233 -1.06 19.17 -33.12
N ASP A 234 -1.82 19.11 -34.20
CA ASP A 234 -1.93 20.18 -35.15
C ASP A 234 -2.49 21.45 -34.53
N ALA A 235 -3.58 21.33 -33.76
CA ALA A 235 -4.17 22.45 -33.03
C ALA A 235 -3.18 23.05 -31.98
N ALA A 236 -2.46 22.21 -31.24
CA ALA A 236 -1.42 22.65 -30.33
C ALA A 236 -0.28 23.36 -31.08
N GLY A 237 0.14 22.82 -32.23
CA GLY A 237 1.17 23.42 -33.08
C GLY A 237 0.80 24.81 -33.60
N GLU A 238 -0.46 25.01 -33.95
CA GLU A 238 -0.98 26.34 -34.31
C GLU A 238 -0.94 27.31 -33.13
N LEU A 239 -1.41 26.89 -31.97
CA LEU A 239 -1.35 27.71 -30.78
C LEU A 239 0.09 28.12 -30.44
N PHE A 240 1.05 27.22 -30.53
CA PHE A 240 2.46 27.52 -30.25
C PHE A 240 3.04 28.50 -31.27
N ARG A 241 2.72 28.38 -32.54
CA ARG A 241 3.14 29.34 -33.58
C ARG A 241 2.56 30.74 -33.35
N ASN A 242 1.27 30.79 -32.98
CA ASN A 242 0.58 32.07 -32.78
C ASN A 242 1.01 32.80 -31.52
N HIS A 243 1.58 32.11 -30.55
CA HIS A 243 2.01 32.67 -29.26
C HIS A 243 3.51 32.51 -29.03
N ALA A 244 4.31 32.46 -30.07
CA ALA A 244 5.76 32.33 -29.95
C ALA A 244 6.34 33.43 -29.04
N GLY A 245 7.18 33.04 -28.09
CA GLY A 245 7.77 33.97 -27.10
C GLY A 245 6.92 34.26 -25.84
N ALA A 246 5.66 33.77 -25.78
CA ALA A 246 4.77 33.92 -24.62
C ALA A 246 4.30 32.56 -24.09
N ILE A 247 5.14 31.53 -24.18
CA ILE A 247 4.82 30.16 -23.78
C ILE A 247 5.49 29.84 -22.47
N ALA A 248 4.74 29.22 -21.56
CA ALA A 248 5.26 28.58 -20.35
C ALA A 248 4.89 27.08 -20.37
N VAL A 249 5.86 26.25 -20.04
CA VAL A 249 5.68 24.80 -19.89
C VAL A 249 5.71 24.44 -18.42
N VAL A 250 4.68 23.75 -17.95
CA VAL A 250 4.53 23.32 -16.57
C VAL A 250 4.62 21.80 -16.49
N GLY A 251 5.76 21.28 -16.03
CA GLY A 251 5.96 19.87 -15.78
C GLY A 251 5.41 19.42 -14.42
N SER A 252 5.46 18.12 -14.17
CA SER A 252 5.00 17.53 -12.92
C SER A 252 6.10 16.69 -12.26
N GLY A 253 6.24 16.81 -10.94
CA GLY A 253 7.05 15.92 -10.12
C GLY A 253 6.54 14.47 -10.06
N ARG A 254 5.40 14.18 -10.68
CA ARG A 254 4.82 12.84 -10.79
C ARG A 254 5.07 12.14 -12.11
N SER A 255 5.60 12.86 -13.09
CA SER A 255 5.96 12.31 -14.40
C SER A 255 7.20 11.42 -14.34
N THR A 256 7.31 10.48 -15.28
CA THR A 256 8.50 9.67 -15.45
C THR A 256 9.71 10.52 -15.88
N VAL A 257 10.91 9.97 -15.79
CA VAL A 257 12.14 10.68 -16.24
C VAL A 257 12.06 10.97 -17.75
N GLU A 258 11.53 10.03 -18.53
CA GLU A 258 11.35 10.14 -19.97
C GLU A 258 10.37 11.25 -20.33
N GLU A 259 9.24 11.32 -19.65
CA GLU A 259 8.26 12.40 -19.85
C GLU A 259 8.84 13.76 -19.49
N GLN A 260 9.59 13.86 -18.41
CA GLN A 260 10.25 15.09 -17.98
C GLN A 260 11.32 15.52 -18.98
N PHE A 261 12.10 14.56 -19.50
CA PHE A 261 13.10 14.83 -20.55
C PHE A 261 12.45 15.36 -21.83
N LEU A 262 11.38 14.70 -22.32
CA LEU A 262 10.65 15.17 -23.48
C LEU A 262 9.98 16.52 -23.26
N THR A 263 9.46 16.76 -22.04
CA THR A 263 8.91 18.07 -21.64
C THR A 263 9.97 19.16 -21.69
N LYS A 264 11.18 18.86 -21.24
CA LYS A 264 12.33 19.81 -21.35
C LYS A 264 12.70 20.07 -22.80
N GLN A 265 12.82 19.05 -23.63
CA GLN A 265 13.10 19.23 -25.04
C GLN A 265 12.06 20.09 -25.76
N LEU A 266 10.77 19.85 -25.47
CA LEU A 266 9.68 20.66 -26.01
C LEU A 266 9.83 22.14 -25.59
N ALA A 267 10.11 22.37 -24.30
CA ALA A 267 10.29 23.72 -23.79
C ALA A 267 11.47 24.44 -24.47
N ASP A 268 12.59 23.74 -24.73
CA ASP A 268 13.76 24.29 -25.39
C ASP A 268 13.46 24.68 -26.85
N VAL A 269 12.75 23.82 -27.60
CA VAL A 269 12.34 24.10 -28.97
C VAL A 269 11.40 25.32 -29.03
N LEU A 270 10.48 25.43 -28.08
CA LEU A 270 9.55 26.53 -27.99
C LEU A 270 10.15 27.82 -27.38
N LYS A 271 11.36 27.74 -26.82
CA LYS A 271 12.00 28.79 -26.03
C LYS A 271 11.11 29.25 -24.86
N ALA A 272 10.39 28.30 -24.26
CA ALA A 272 9.42 28.52 -23.23
C ALA A 272 10.08 28.61 -21.84
N SER A 273 9.46 29.37 -20.93
CA SER A 273 9.79 29.29 -19.51
C SER A 273 9.32 27.95 -18.93
N VAL A 274 10.08 27.37 -17.98
CA VAL A 274 9.76 26.06 -17.42
C VAL A 274 9.48 26.16 -15.94
N HIS A 275 8.42 25.53 -15.51
CA HIS A 275 7.99 25.45 -14.12
C HIS A 275 7.64 24.00 -13.77
N LEU A 276 7.72 23.64 -12.49
CA LEU A 276 7.36 22.33 -11.98
C LEU A 276 6.25 22.44 -10.94
N VAL A 277 5.19 21.67 -11.13
CA VAL A 277 4.21 21.43 -10.06
C VAL A 277 4.79 20.40 -9.11
N SER A 278 5.06 20.81 -7.89
CA SER A 278 5.48 19.96 -6.80
C SER A 278 4.51 20.08 -5.63
N ARG A 279 4.36 19.00 -4.88
CA ARG A 279 3.55 18.94 -3.66
C ARG A 279 4.48 18.76 -2.48
N VAL A 280 4.29 19.58 -1.46
CA VAL A 280 5.00 19.48 -0.18
C VAL A 280 3.95 19.27 0.91
N GLY A 281 4.25 18.43 1.88
CA GLY A 281 3.38 18.15 3.03
C GLY A 281 4.21 17.84 4.27
N GLU A 282 3.55 17.38 5.31
CA GLU A 282 4.25 16.90 6.49
C GLU A 282 4.74 15.47 6.25
N GLY A 283 5.99 15.21 6.60
CA GLY A 283 6.55 13.86 6.64
C GLY A 283 6.27 13.20 7.98
N ASP A 284 6.35 11.88 8.01
CA ASP A 284 6.37 11.12 9.26
C ASP A 284 7.73 10.45 9.47
N THR A 285 7.87 9.70 10.55
CA THR A 285 9.12 9.00 10.89
C THR A 285 9.21 7.60 10.28
N LEU A 286 8.22 7.19 9.47
CA LEU A 286 8.15 5.83 8.94
C LEU A 286 8.31 5.79 7.41
N LEU A 287 7.29 6.13 6.63
CA LEU A 287 7.32 5.98 5.17
C LEU A 287 6.72 7.16 4.40
N ILE A 288 6.32 8.22 5.06
CA ILE A 288 5.81 9.42 4.41
C ILE A 288 6.88 10.50 4.42
N SER A 289 7.36 10.87 3.23
CA SER A 289 8.23 12.01 3.02
C SER A 289 7.47 13.34 2.98
N ALA A 290 8.10 14.42 3.39
CA ALA A 290 7.61 15.78 3.15
C ALA A 290 7.52 16.11 1.64
N ASP A 291 8.39 15.54 0.82
CA ASP A 291 8.27 15.56 -0.63
C ASP A 291 7.19 14.55 -1.08
N ARG A 292 6.04 15.07 -1.49
CA ARG A 292 4.86 14.31 -1.94
C ARG A 292 4.90 14.02 -3.44
N ASN A 293 6.10 13.90 -4.00
CA ASN A 293 6.29 13.60 -5.41
C ASN A 293 7.24 12.43 -5.58
N PRO A 294 6.96 11.50 -6.48
CA PRO A 294 7.84 10.35 -6.70
C PRO A 294 9.13 10.70 -7.44
N ASN A 295 9.17 11.82 -8.21
CA ASN A 295 10.25 12.04 -9.17
C ASN A 295 10.65 13.52 -9.38
N VAL A 296 10.75 14.30 -8.31
CA VAL A 296 11.32 15.67 -8.42
C VAL A 296 12.80 15.64 -8.79
N ARG A 297 13.54 14.61 -8.35
CA ARG A 297 14.94 14.43 -8.72
C ARG A 297 15.13 14.15 -10.22
N GLY A 298 14.22 13.42 -10.85
CA GLY A 298 14.22 13.25 -12.30
C GLY A 298 14.10 14.58 -13.04
N ALA A 299 13.25 15.48 -12.55
CA ALA A 299 13.14 16.82 -13.12
C ALA A 299 14.43 17.65 -13.03
N LEU A 300 15.18 17.47 -11.95
CA LEU A 300 16.52 18.09 -11.81
C LEU A 300 17.54 17.46 -12.76
N VAL A 301 17.60 16.13 -12.83
CA VAL A 301 18.55 15.39 -13.67
C VAL A 301 18.32 15.65 -15.16
N THR A 302 17.05 15.76 -15.59
CA THR A 302 16.70 16.07 -16.98
C THR A 302 16.88 17.55 -17.33
N GLY A 303 17.20 18.39 -16.36
CA GLY A 303 17.34 19.83 -16.54
C GLY A 303 15.99 20.54 -16.71
N LEU A 304 14.87 19.87 -16.42
CA LEU A 304 13.56 20.50 -16.44
C LEU A 304 13.45 21.61 -15.37
N ILE A 305 14.13 21.43 -14.23
CA ILE A 305 14.34 22.45 -13.20
C ILE A 305 15.82 22.62 -12.90
N ALA A 306 16.21 23.81 -12.48
CA ALA A 306 17.62 24.12 -12.12
C ALA A 306 17.93 23.82 -10.65
N ALA A 307 16.92 23.77 -9.78
CA ALA A 307 17.06 23.48 -8.35
C ALA A 307 15.82 22.77 -7.83
N LEU A 308 15.97 21.98 -6.75
CA LEU A 308 14.86 21.30 -6.11
C LEU A 308 13.90 22.34 -5.50
N PRO A 309 12.56 22.15 -5.63
CA PRO A 309 11.57 23.03 -5.03
C PRO A 309 11.66 22.96 -3.50
N GLY A 310 11.62 24.13 -2.85
CA GLY A 310 11.65 24.27 -1.40
C GLY A 310 10.28 24.69 -0.82
N PRO A 311 10.13 24.71 0.50
CA PRO A 311 9.03 25.33 1.18
C PRO A 311 9.01 26.82 0.84
N GLY A 312 7.97 27.29 0.13
CA GLY A 312 7.89 28.69 -0.31
C GLY A 312 8.38 29.00 -1.72
N GLY A 313 8.78 28.00 -2.52
CA GLY A 313 8.99 28.12 -3.98
C GLY A 313 10.27 28.75 -4.46
N ALA A 314 11.16 29.26 -3.58
CA ALA A 314 12.36 29.98 -3.98
C ALA A 314 13.67 29.39 -3.47
N THR A 315 13.65 28.44 -2.55
CA THR A 315 14.86 27.83 -2.02
C THR A 315 14.74 26.32 -2.08
N PRO A 316 15.73 25.59 -2.62
CA PRO A 316 15.69 24.14 -2.57
C PRO A 316 15.61 23.70 -1.10
N PRO A 317 14.80 22.69 -0.76
CA PRO A 317 14.77 22.19 0.59
C PRO A 317 16.16 21.70 0.95
N SER A 318 16.74 22.24 2.00
CA SER A 318 17.98 21.76 2.58
C SER A 318 17.83 20.36 3.20
N ARG A 319 16.61 19.84 3.24
CA ARG A 319 16.25 18.54 3.77
C ARG A 319 15.25 17.85 2.85
N ILE A 320 15.76 16.99 2.01
CA ILE A 320 15.02 15.80 1.61
C ILE A 320 15.00 14.92 2.85
N SER A 321 13.85 14.31 3.15
CA SER A 321 13.67 13.53 4.39
C SER A 321 14.85 12.64 4.74
N PRO A 322 15.12 12.38 6.02
CA PRO A 322 16.24 11.57 6.49
C PRO A 322 16.37 10.20 5.81
N GLY A 323 15.27 9.61 5.32
CA GLY A 323 15.28 8.37 4.54
C GLY A 323 15.91 8.48 3.15
N VAL A 324 16.22 9.70 2.67
CA VAL A 324 16.88 9.93 1.39
C VAL A 324 18.35 10.32 1.57
N GLU A 325 18.74 10.80 2.74
CA GLU A 325 20.15 11.08 3.04
C GLU A 325 21.01 9.81 3.13
N ASN A 326 20.38 8.66 3.44
CA ASN A 326 21.10 7.37 3.53
C ASN A 326 21.23 6.60 2.21
N THR A 327 20.74 7.12 1.10
CA THR A 327 20.98 6.54 -0.22
C THR A 327 22.26 7.09 -0.90
N GLY A 328 23.25 7.46 -0.14
CA GLY A 328 24.65 7.55 -0.55
C GLY A 328 25.25 6.18 -0.87
N ALA A 329 24.44 5.12 -0.96
CA ALA A 329 24.87 3.85 -1.50
C ALA A 329 25.16 4.03 -2.99
N SER A 330 26.44 4.07 -3.30
CA SER A 330 27.00 3.96 -4.64
C SER A 330 26.22 2.88 -5.41
N VAL A 331 25.53 3.28 -6.46
CA VAL A 331 25.17 2.38 -7.53
C VAL A 331 26.49 1.80 -8.05
N LYS A 332 26.78 0.56 -7.66
CA LYS A 332 27.72 -0.29 -8.35
C LYS A 332 26.98 -1.12 -9.36
#